data_4e25bdff81fbcd551eb0e6487ca0961b
#
_entry.id   4e25bdff81fbcd551eb0e6487ca0961b
#
_cell.length_a   1.000
_cell.length_b   1.000
_cell.length_c   1.000
_cell.angle_alpha   90.00
_cell.angle_beta   90.00
_cell.angle_gamma   90.00
#
_symmetry.space_group_name_H-M   'P 1'
#
loop_
_entity.id
_entity.type
_entity.pdbx_description
1 polymer ?
#
loop_
_entity_poly.entity_id
_entity_poly.type
_entity_poly.pdbx_seq_one_letter_code
_entity_poly.pdbx_strand_id
1 'polypeptide(L)'
;CTNCPDVVQALNVMALINPRISHEMVDGGLYQDEIERLGIQGVPAVYVNGEPLHVGRGDLGVLLQELEDKVGTDHDGEAVLPVRTYDVLVLGGGPAGVSAAIYSARKGLRVAVVAERIGGQVNDTTGIENLVSVARTTGTQLAADFRTHLSDYPIDIFDNRQIVAANLKDRQK
;
A
#
# COMPACT_ATOMS: atom_id res chain seq x y z
N CYS A 1 -9.80 -3.48 -22.61
CA CYS A 1 -8.64 -2.79 -22.05
C CYS A 1 -8.01 -3.63 -20.94
N THR A 2 -6.72 -3.93 -21.03
CA THR A 2 -5.99 -4.76 -20.06
C THR A 2 -5.64 -3.99 -18.77
N ASN A 3 -5.58 -2.67 -18.83
CA ASN A 3 -5.18 -1.81 -17.71
C ASN A 3 -6.38 -1.22 -16.94
N CYS A 4 -7.62 -1.32 -17.49
CA CYS A 4 -8.79 -0.74 -16.86
C CYS A 4 -9.11 -1.36 -15.49
N PRO A 5 -8.98 -2.69 -15.26
CA PRO A 5 -9.29 -3.29 -13.97
C PRO A 5 -8.42 -2.75 -12.82
N ASP A 6 -7.13 -2.52 -13.06
CA ASP A 6 -6.19 -2.06 -12.03
C ASP A 6 -6.56 -0.64 -11.56
N VAL A 7 -6.86 0.25 -12.51
CA VAL A 7 -7.27 1.63 -12.21
C VAL A 7 -8.63 1.66 -11.51
N VAL A 8 -9.61 0.88 -11.96
CA VAL A 8 -10.93 0.79 -11.33
C VAL A 8 -10.83 0.27 -9.90
N GLN A 9 -10.02 -0.75 -9.66
CA GLN A 9 -9.81 -1.28 -8.31
C GLN A 9 -9.15 -0.26 -7.39
N ALA A 10 -8.15 0.48 -7.87
CA ALA A 10 -7.51 1.54 -7.10
C ALA A 10 -8.51 2.62 -6.68
N LEU A 11 -9.36 3.08 -7.61
CA LEU A 11 -10.40 4.08 -7.33
C LEU A 11 -11.48 3.55 -6.37
N ASN A 12 -11.88 2.28 -6.51
CA ASN A 12 -12.79 1.63 -5.56
C ASN A 12 -12.23 1.60 -4.15
N VAL A 13 -10.93 1.31 -3.99
CA VAL A 13 -10.26 1.33 -2.67
C VAL A 13 -10.27 2.72 -2.08
N MET A 14 -10.01 3.77 -2.87
CA MET A 14 -10.08 5.16 -2.41
C MET A 14 -11.48 5.50 -1.89
N ALA A 15 -12.53 5.19 -2.67
CA ALA A 15 -13.92 5.46 -2.29
C ALA A 15 -14.37 4.65 -1.06
N LEU A 16 -13.84 3.44 -0.88
CA LEU A 16 -14.14 2.61 0.29
C LEU A 16 -13.54 3.17 1.58
N ILE A 17 -12.33 3.74 1.49
CA ILE A 17 -11.59 4.24 2.67
C ILE A 17 -12.00 5.66 3.03
N ASN A 18 -12.30 6.51 2.05
CA ASN A 18 -12.65 7.91 2.29
C ASN A 18 -14.09 8.21 1.84
N PRO A 19 -15.03 8.45 2.77
CA PRO A 19 -16.44 8.70 2.44
C PRO A 19 -16.68 10.02 1.66
N ARG A 20 -15.66 10.88 1.55
CA ARG A 20 -15.71 12.09 0.71
C ARG A 20 -15.37 11.83 -0.76
N ILE A 21 -14.92 10.62 -1.08
CA ILE A 21 -14.62 10.19 -2.45
C ILE A 21 -15.76 9.29 -2.93
N SER A 22 -16.40 9.67 -4.02
CA SER A 22 -17.31 8.80 -4.78
C SER A 22 -16.66 8.41 -6.10
N HIS A 23 -16.85 7.17 -6.51
CA HIS A 23 -16.33 6.66 -7.77
C HIS A 23 -17.45 6.11 -8.63
N GLU A 24 -17.49 6.56 -9.88
CA GLU A 24 -18.38 6.06 -10.91
C GLU A 24 -17.56 5.55 -12.09
N MET A 25 -17.85 4.35 -12.56
CA MET A 25 -17.22 3.78 -13.75
C MET A 25 -18.19 3.91 -14.94
N VAL A 26 -17.73 4.55 -16.00
CA VAL A 26 -18.48 4.74 -17.24
C VAL A 26 -17.89 3.86 -18.33
N ASP A 27 -18.71 3.03 -18.96
CA ASP A 27 -18.31 2.27 -20.14
C ASP A 27 -18.41 3.15 -21.40
N GLY A 28 -17.24 3.54 -21.93
CA GLY A 28 -17.16 4.41 -23.11
C GLY A 28 -17.75 3.80 -24.39
N GLY A 29 -17.94 2.47 -24.42
CA GLY A 29 -18.64 1.82 -25.52
C GLY A 29 -20.16 2.09 -25.52
N LEU A 30 -20.73 2.35 -24.34
CA LEU A 30 -22.15 2.62 -24.16
C LEU A 30 -22.45 4.13 -24.11
N TYR A 31 -21.48 4.96 -23.70
CA TYR A 31 -21.65 6.40 -23.47
C TYR A 31 -20.75 7.23 -24.39
N GLN A 32 -20.91 7.06 -25.70
CA GLN A 32 -20.05 7.71 -26.70
C GLN A 32 -20.17 9.24 -26.67
N ASP A 33 -21.35 9.79 -26.41
CA ASP A 33 -21.58 11.23 -26.29
C ASP A 33 -20.70 11.85 -25.18
N GLU A 34 -20.50 11.12 -24.09
CA GLU A 34 -19.64 11.56 -22.98
C GLU A 34 -18.16 11.52 -23.37
N ILE A 35 -17.74 10.50 -24.13
CA ILE A 35 -16.39 10.37 -24.66
C ILE A 35 -16.05 11.54 -25.59
N GLU A 36 -16.98 11.89 -26.49
CA GLU A 36 -16.80 13.02 -27.42
C GLU A 36 -16.80 14.36 -26.68
N ARG A 37 -17.71 14.54 -25.72
CA ARG A 37 -17.81 15.76 -24.92
C ARG A 37 -16.53 16.03 -24.12
N LEU A 38 -15.90 15.00 -23.58
CA LEU A 38 -14.67 15.09 -22.79
C LEU A 38 -13.39 14.99 -23.64
N GLY A 39 -13.51 14.71 -24.94
CA GLY A 39 -12.37 14.57 -25.84
C GLY A 39 -11.44 13.41 -25.50
N ILE A 40 -11.99 12.30 -24.96
CA ILE A 40 -11.21 11.15 -24.47
C ILE A 40 -10.63 10.40 -25.66
N GLN A 41 -9.29 10.30 -25.73
CA GLN A 41 -8.58 9.63 -26.83
C GLN A 41 -8.03 8.26 -26.42
N GLY A 42 -8.07 7.92 -25.14
CA GLY A 42 -7.53 6.67 -24.62
C GLY A 42 -8.17 6.23 -23.32
N VAL A 43 -8.11 4.92 -23.04
CA VAL A 43 -8.67 4.31 -21.82
C VAL A 43 -7.62 3.45 -21.11
N PRO A 44 -7.66 3.38 -19.76
CA PRO A 44 -8.55 4.11 -18.88
C PRO A 44 -8.26 5.61 -18.83
N ALA A 45 -9.31 6.42 -18.69
CA ALA A 45 -9.20 7.87 -18.44
C ALA A 45 -9.94 8.17 -17.13
N VAL A 46 -9.28 8.87 -16.22
CA VAL A 46 -9.81 9.24 -14.90
C VAL A 46 -10.05 10.74 -14.87
N TYR A 47 -11.23 11.12 -14.41
CA TYR A 47 -11.62 12.52 -14.23
C TYR A 47 -11.98 12.77 -12.76
N VAL A 48 -11.63 13.92 -12.25
CA VAL A 48 -11.99 14.36 -10.89
C VAL A 48 -12.74 15.66 -11.00
N ASN A 49 -13.96 15.71 -10.47
CA ASN A 49 -14.84 16.89 -10.52
C ASN A 49 -15.02 17.46 -11.94
N GLY A 50 -15.04 16.58 -12.95
CA GLY A 50 -15.19 16.95 -14.36
C GLY A 50 -13.90 17.33 -15.08
N GLU A 51 -12.75 17.32 -14.42
CA GLU A 51 -11.45 17.65 -15.02
C GLU A 51 -10.56 16.39 -15.15
N PRO A 52 -9.75 16.30 -16.22
CA PRO A 52 -8.89 15.15 -16.43
C PRO A 52 -7.84 15.03 -15.31
N LEU A 53 -7.68 13.82 -14.76
CA LEU A 53 -6.68 13.48 -13.77
C LEU A 53 -5.59 12.59 -14.36
N HIS A 54 -5.97 11.43 -14.89
CA HIS A 54 -5.03 10.40 -15.34
C HIS A 54 -5.50 9.71 -16.62
N VAL A 55 -4.57 9.36 -17.49
CA VAL A 55 -4.87 8.58 -18.70
C VAL A 55 -3.84 7.45 -18.83
N GLY A 56 -4.33 6.23 -19.01
CA GLY A 56 -3.50 5.06 -19.18
C GLY A 56 -3.32 4.24 -17.91
N ARG A 57 -2.24 3.49 -17.84
CA ARG A 57 -1.94 2.61 -16.70
C ARG A 57 -1.53 3.43 -15.48
N GLY A 58 -2.21 3.23 -14.37
CA GLY A 58 -1.86 3.81 -13.07
C GLY A 58 -2.17 2.83 -11.96
N ASP A 59 -1.30 2.80 -10.96
CA ASP A 59 -1.56 2.09 -9.71
C ASP A 59 -2.12 3.04 -8.64
N LEU A 60 -2.47 2.50 -7.49
CA LEU A 60 -3.05 3.28 -6.39
C LEU A 60 -2.15 4.44 -5.96
N GLY A 61 -0.82 4.23 -5.93
CA GLY A 61 0.14 5.24 -5.49
C GLY A 61 0.20 6.43 -6.45
N VAL A 62 0.27 6.15 -7.75
CA VAL A 62 0.27 7.17 -8.81
C VAL A 62 -1.02 7.98 -8.78
N LEU A 63 -2.18 7.30 -8.70
CA LEU A 63 -3.48 7.98 -8.69
C LEU A 63 -3.70 8.83 -7.43
N LEU A 64 -3.21 8.37 -6.28
CA LEU A 64 -3.24 9.16 -5.04
C LEU A 64 -2.38 10.41 -5.15
N GLN A 65 -1.15 10.29 -5.66
CA GLN A 65 -0.25 11.42 -5.83
C GLN A 65 -0.85 12.48 -6.74
N GLU A 66 -1.35 12.07 -7.92
CA GLU A 66 -1.98 12.99 -8.86
C GLU A 66 -3.25 13.63 -8.29
N LEU A 67 -4.02 12.89 -7.49
CA LEU A 67 -5.20 13.41 -6.81
C LEU A 67 -4.81 14.45 -5.75
N GLU A 68 -3.79 14.17 -4.94
CA GLU A 68 -3.27 15.11 -3.95
C GLU A 68 -2.73 16.38 -4.61
N ASP A 69 -1.98 16.25 -5.69
CA ASP A 69 -1.44 17.39 -6.44
C ASP A 69 -2.55 18.27 -7.04
N LYS A 70 -3.68 17.66 -7.44
CA LYS A 70 -4.76 18.37 -8.11
C LYS A 70 -5.79 18.97 -7.16
N VAL A 71 -6.21 18.22 -6.16
CA VAL A 71 -7.27 18.64 -5.22
C VAL A 71 -6.69 19.39 -4.03
N GLY A 72 -5.40 19.25 -3.79
CA GLY A 72 -4.74 19.67 -2.58
C GLY A 72 -5.09 18.72 -1.42
N THR A 73 -4.18 18.57 -0.51
CA THR A 73 -4.49 17.99 0.78
C THR A 73 -4.95 19.15 1.67
N ASP A 74 -6.21 19.14 2.11
CA ASP A 74 -6.61 19.94 3.27
C ASP A 74 -5.81 19.43 4.48
N HIS A 75 -4.59 19.91 4.59
CA HIS A 75 -3.77 19.76 5.80
C HIS A 75 -4.27 20.67 6.94
N ASP A 76 -5.51 21.14 6.87
CA ASP A 76 -6.23 21.76 7.99
C ASP A 76 -6.63 20.70 9.03
N GLY A 77 -5.64 20.14 9.56
CA GLY A 77 -5.59 19.12 10.58
C GLY A 77 -4.40 18.24 10.29
N GLU A 78 -3.20 18.69 10.59
CA GLU A 78 -2.21 17.77 11.12
C GLU A 78 -2.96 17.02 12.24
N ALA A 79 -3.58 15.89 11.86
CA ALA A 79 -3.86 14.88 12.85
C ALA A 79 -2.47 14.57 13.43
N VAL A 80 -2.15 15.23 14.54
CA VAL A 80 -1.00 14.88 15.36
C VAL A 80 -1.27 13.43 15.71
N LEU A 81 -0.81 12.53 14.81
CA LEU A 81 -0.90 11.11 15.07
C LEU A 81 -0.18 10.91 16.39
N PRO A 82 -0.82 10.30 17.38
CA PRO A 82 -0.22 10.15 18.68
C PRO A 82 1.15 9.51 18.50
N VAL A 83 2.19 10.21 18.98
CA VAL A 83 3.55 9.70 18.94
C VAL A 83 3.54 8.36 19.68
N ARG A 84 3.66 7.27 18.93
CA ARG A 84 3.80 5.93 19.50
C ARG A 84 5.27 5.65 19.71
N THR A 85 5.59 5.16 20.88
CA THR A 85 6.97 4.76 21.23
C THR A 85 7.07 3.24 21.22
N TYR A 86 8.09 2.75 20.56
CA TYR A 86 8.43 1.33 20.47
C TYR A 86 9.84 1.11 20.99
N ASP A 87 10.10 -0.07 21.49
CA ASP A 87 11.44 -0.50 21.89
C ASP A 87 12.23 -0.96 20.66
N VAL A 88 11.50 -1.49 19.66
CA VAL A 88 12.05 -1.92 18.37
C VAL A 88 11.12 -1.48 17.24
N LEU A 89 11.66 -0.78 16.26
CA LEU A 89 11.01 -0.45 15.00
C LEU A 89 11.70 -1.21 13.87
N VAL A 90 10.98 -2.10 13.22
CA VAL A 90 11.47 -2.92 12.11
C VAL A 90 11.07 -2.24 10.80
N LEU A 91 12.04 -1.91 9.98
CA LEU A 91 11.83 -1.30 8.67
C LEU A 91 11.99 -2.36 7.58
N GLY A 92 10.86 -2.82 7.04
CA GLY A 92 10.78 -3.85 6.01
C GLY A 92 10.07 -5.12 6.48
N GLY A 93 9.17 -5.65 5.63
CA GLY A 93 8.30 -6.80 5.89
C GLY A 93 8.79 -8.13 5.31
N GLY A 94 10.05 -8.21 4.86
CA GLY A 94 10.63 -9.46 4.35
C GLY A 94 10.98 -10.46 5.46
N PRO A 95 11.52 -11.65 5.12
CA PRO A 95 11.82 -12.72 6.10
C PRO A 95 12.66 -12.26 7.28
N ALA A 96 13.67 -11.42 7.05
CA ALA A 96 14.53 -10.89 8.09
C ALA A 96 13.77 -9.95 9.04
N GLY A 97 12.94 -9.05 8.50
CA GLY A 97 12.13 -8.14 9.30
C GLY A 97 11.08 -8.87 10.12
N VAL A 98 10.37 -9.82 9.52
CA VAL A 98 9.40 -10.68 10.24
C VAL A 98 10.07 -11.43 11.37
N SER A 99 11.23 -12.05 11.13
CA SER A 99 11.99 -12.74 12.17
C SER A 99 12.40 -11.79 13.29
N ALA A 100 12.97 -10.63 12.96
CA ALA A 100 13.37 -9.64 13.95
C ALA A 100 12.20 -9.19 14.82
N ALA A 101 11.05 -8.92 14.21
CA ALA A 101 9.84 -8.49 14.91
C ALA A 101 9.34 -9.56 15.89
N ILE A 102 9.18 -10.80 15.41
CA ILE A 102 8.69 -11.91 16.24
C ILE A 102 9.63 -12.17 17.42
N TYR A 103 10.94 -12.27 17.17
CA TYR A 103 11.88 -12.55 18.26
C TYR A 103 11.97 -11.39 19.26
N SER A 104 11.82 -10.15 18.82
CA SER A 104 11.76 -8.99 19.72
C SER A 104 10.49 -9.01 20.57
N ALA A 105 9.34 -9.28 19.98
CA ALA A 105 8.07 -9.39 20.69
C ALA A 105 8.08 -10.53 21.72
N ARG A 106 8.69 -11.66 21.39
CA ARG A 106 8.89 -12.80 22.32
C ARG A 106 9.76 -12.45 23.54
N LYS A 107 10.56 -11.40 23.45
CA LYS A 107 11.33 -10.86 24.59
C LYS A 107 10.55 -9.83 25.40
N GLY A 108 9.28 -9.62 25.09
CA GLY A 108 8.42 -8.66 25.78
C GLY A 108 8.65 -7.21 25.36
N LEU A 109 9.33 -6.98 24.26
CA LEU A 109 9.53 -5.64 23.73
C LEU A 109 8.30 -5.16 22.95
N ARG A 110 8.01 -3.86 23.01
CA ARG A 110 7.00 -3.23 22.15
C ARG A 110 7.58 -3.08 20.76
N VAL A 111 6.96 -3.72 19.78
CA VAL A 111 7.48 -3.83 18.42
C VAL A 111 6.50 -3.25 17.41
N ALA A 112 7.03 -2.52 16.44
CA ALA A 112 6.31 -2.18 15.23
C ALA A 112 7.08 -2.64 13.99
N VAL A 113 6.32 -3.02 12.96
CA VAL A 113 6.83 -3.30 11.61
C VAL A 113 6.24 -2.28 10.66
N VAL A 114 7.11 -1.59 9.90
CA VAL A 114 6.70 -0.69 8.82
C VAL A 114 7.19 -1.25 7.50
N ALA A 115 6.30 -1.47 6.55
CA ALA A 115 6.61 -2.07 5.27
C ALA A 115 5.66 -1.63 4.16
N GLU A 116 6.11 -1.63 2.92
CA GLU A 116 5.22 -1.49 1.76
C GLU A 116 4.28 -2.70 1.65
N ARG A 117 4.83 -3.89 1.88
CA ARG A 117 4.07 -5.15 1.93
C ARG A 117 4.76 -6.18 2.82
N ILE A 118 3.97 -6.95 3.56
CA ILE A 118 4.51 -8.12 4.27
C ILE A 118 4.89 -9.20 3.26
N GLY A 119 6.06 -9.81 3.48
CA GLY A 119 6.74 -10.70 2.53
C GLY A 119 7.80 -9.97 1.70
N GLY A 120 7.66 -8.66 1.46
CA GLY A 120 8.62 -7.89 0.65
C GLY A 120 8.78 -8.52 -0.75
N GLN A 121 10.01 -8.66 -1.22
CA GLN A 121 10.34 -9.28 -2.53
C GLN A 121 9.98 -10.76 -2.64
N VAL A 122 9.75 -11.45 -1.52
CA VAL A 122 9.31 -12.85 -1.52
C VAL A 122 7.99 -13.02 -2.27
N ASN A 123 7.09 -12.02 -2.22
CA ASN A 123 5.82 -12.06 -2.94
C ASN A 123 5.97 -12.25 -4.45
N ASP A 124 7.09 -11.82 -5.02
CA ASP A 124 7.35 -11.87 -6.46
C ASP A 124 8.05 -13.18 -6.88
N THR A 125 8.33 -14.06 -5.93
CA THR A 125 9.04 -15.32 -6.14
C THR A 125 8.04 -16.45 -6.38
N THR A 126 8.15 -17.13 -7.53
CA THR A 126 7.22 -18.19 -7.93
C THR A 126 7.40 -19.48 -7.10
N GLY A 127 8.65 -19.81 -6.77
CA GLY A 127 8.98 -21.01 -6.00
C GLY A 127 10.15 -20.78 -5.07
N ILE A 128 10.02 -21.27 -3.83
CA ILE A 128 11.02 -21.13 -2.78
C ILE A 128 11.34 -22.53 -2.25
N GLU A 129 12.61 -22.93 -2.38
CA GLU A 129 13.11 -24.26 -1.98
C GLU A 129 14.34 -24.15 -1.06
N ASN A 130 14.74 -22.94 -0.71
CA ASN A 130 15.95 -22.65 0.09
C ASN A 130 15.65 -22.11 1.48
N LEU A 131 14.42 -22.21 1.95
CA LEU A 131 14.05 -21.84 3.32
C LEU A 131 14.14 -23.07 4.22
N VAL A 132 14.98 -22.97 5.25
CA VAL A 132 15.16 -24.06 6.23
C VAL A 132 13.81 -24.42 6.86
N SER A 133 13.50 -25.70 6.97
CA SER A 133 12.26 -26.30 7.45
C SER A 133 11.06 -26.22 6.48
N VAL A 134 11.17 -25.52 5.38
CA VAL A 134 10.15 -25.44 4.32
C VAL A 134 10.73 -26.02 3.04
N ALA A 135 10.39 -27.26 2.72
CA ALA A 135 10.96 -27.95 1.58
C ALA A 135 10.60 -27.29 0.24
N ARG A 136 9.35 -26.79 0.15
CA ARG A 136 8.85 -26.07 -1.04
C ARG A 136 7.65 -25.22 -0.68
N THR A 137 7.63 -23.99 -1.16
CA THR A 137 6.48 -23.09 -1.04
C THR A 137 6.48 -22.07 -2.18
N THR A 138 5.43 -21.27 -2.29
CA THR A 138 5.38 -20.09 -3.16
C THR A 138 5.63 -18.83 -2.35
N GLY A 139 6.05 -17.74 -3.02
CA GLY A 139 6.26 -16.46 -2.34
C GLY A 139 5.00 -15.92 -1.71
N THR A 140 3.88 -16.01 -2.42
CA THR A 140 2.57 -15.57 -1.92
C THR A 140 2.11 -16.36 -0.69
N GLN A 141 2.33 -17.69 -0.68
CA GLN A 141 2.01 -18.51 0.48
C GLN A 141 2.91 -18.16 1.67
N LEU A 142 4.20 -18.02 1.45
CA LEU A 142 5.14 -17.65 2.51
C LEU A 142 4.84 -16.27 3.09
N ALA A 143 4.44 -15.31 2.27
CA ALA A 143 4.03 -13.98 2.73
C ALA A 143 2.74 -14.05 3.59
N ALA A 144 1.78 -14.90 3.20
CA ALA A 144 0.57 -15.14 3.99
C ALA A 144 0.92 -15.79 5.35
N ASP A 145 1.82 -16.76 5.35
CA ASP A 145 2.30 -17.43 6.58
C ASP A 145 3.02 -16.43 7.50
N PHE A 146 3.82 -15.51 6.96
CA PHE A 146 4.44 -14.44 7.73
C PHE A 146 3.41 -13.52 8.38
N ARG A 147 2.37 -13.14 7.65
CA ARG A 147 1.29 -12.29 8.18
C ARG A 147 0.55 -12.99 9.33
N THR A 148 0.22 -14.25 9.14
CA THR A 148 -0.39 -15.10 10.19
C THR A 148 0.49 -15.18 11.41
N HIS A 149 1.79 -15.48 11.24
CA HIS A 149 2.72 -15.61 12.35
C HIS A 149 2.97 -14.30 13.10
N LEU A 150 2.99 -13.15 12.40
CA LEU A 150 3.07 -11.84 13.04
C LEU A 150 1.83 -11.55 13.90
N SER A 151 0.63 -11.99 13.46
CA SER A 151 -0.62 -11.77 14.19
C SER A 151 -0.74 -12.55 15.51
N ASP A 152 0.10 -13.56 15.72
CA ASP A 152 0.17 -14.33 16.98
C ASP A 152 0.84 -13.52 18.11
N TYR A 153 1.44 -12.38 17.80
CA TYR A 153 2.17 -11.55 18.75
C TYR A 153 1.63 -10.12 18.79
N PRO A 154 1.80 -9.41 19.92
CA PRO A 154 1.41 -8.00 20.04
C PRO A 154 2.38 -7.09 19.28
N ILE A 155 2.35 -7.16 17.95
CA ILE A 155 3.18 -6.39 17.03
C ILE A 155 2.26 -5.43 16.25
N ASP A 156 2.55 -4.13 16.30
CA ASP A 156 1.87 -3.15 15.46
C ASP A 156 2.41 -3.25 14.02
N ILE A 157 1.53 -3.55 13.07
CA ILE A 157 1.89 -3.70 11.65
C ILE A 157 1.37 -2.51 10.87
N PHE A 158 2.28 -1.75 10.28
CA PHE A 158 2.01 -0.65 9.37
C PHE A 158 2.43 -1.05 7.97
N ASP A 159 1.54 -1.73 7.25
CA ASP A 159 1.73 -2.09 5.85
C ASP A 159 1.18 -1.00 4.90
N ASN A 160 1.50 -1.13 3.60
CA ASN A 160 1.24 -0.12 2.59
C ASN A 160 1.86 1.25 2.97
N ARG A 161 3.06 1.22 3.55
CA ARG A 161 3.80 2.41 3.97
C ARG A 161 5.20 2.42 3.38
N GLN A 162 5.53 3.49 2.67
CA GLN A 162 6.88 3.74 2.19
C GLN A 162 7.66 4.56 3.24
N ILE A 163 8.88 4.13 3.53
CA ILE A 163 9.77 4.84 4.44
C ILE A 163 10.53 5.88 3.63
N VAL A 164 10.18 7.15 3.78
CA VAL A 164 10.82 8.25 3.05
C VAL A 164 12.04 8.81 3.78
N ALA A 165 12.07 8.74 5.11
CA ALA A 165 13.20 9.21 5.91
C ALA A 165 13.25 8.55 7.30
N ALA A 166 14.45 8.38 7.83
CA ALA A 166 14.66 7.95 9.21
C ALA A 166 15.67 8.92 9.88
N ASN A 167 15.27 9.51 10.99
CA ASN A 167 16.13 10.39 11.77
C ASN A 167 16.72 9.59 12.94
N LEU A 168 17.96 9.17 12.79
CA LEU A 168 18.70 8.44 13.82
C LEU A 168 19.48 9.44 14.66
N LYS A 169 19.01 9.69 15.88
CA LYS A 169 19.78 10.48 16.85
C LYS A 169 20.80 9.56 17.51
N ASP A 170 22.06 9.97 17.49
CA ASP A 170 23.11 9.28 18.24
C ASP A 170 22.70 9.17 19.72
N ARG A 171 22.70 7.96 20.26
CA ARG A 171 22.65 7.77 21.69
C ARG A 171 23.92 8.41 22.26
N GLN A 172 23.78 9.57 22.87
CA GLN A 172 24.83 10.03 23.78
C GLN A 172 24.96 8.97 24.88
N LYS A 173 26.15 8.36 24.94
CA LYS A 173 26.50 7.42 25.98
C LYS A 173 26.65 8.12 27.32
#